data_e00bf7707daeb99d8dd933b86e4e2134
#
_entry.id   e00bf7707daeb99d8dd933b86e4e2134
#
_cell.length_a   1.000
_cell.length_b   1.000
_cell.length_c   1.000
_cell.angle_alpha   90.00
_cell.angle_beta   90.00
_cell.angle_gamma   90.00
#
_symmetry.space_group_name_H-M   'P 1'
#
loop_
_entity.id
_entity.type
_entity.pdbx_description
1 polymer ?
#
loop_
_entity_poly.entity_id
_entity_poly.type
_entity_poly.pdbx_seq_one_letter_code
_entity_poly.pdbx_strand_id
1 'polypeptide(L)'
;EAASAFQEMCAAAVGDGAYFYGVLGYRSYEDQKSAWETIALYNGESYAEANAAKEGASEHQSGLAVNIASTYESEKEFTDTEAYQWCKENAASYGFIERYPSGKESITGFTAEPDHYRYVGKDIAQAVAASGLTYDEYYALYLAPWNDEALKPDSITSNHASASASPISTAQAAAAAPSASSG
;
A
#
# COMPACT_ATOMS: atom_id res chain seq x y z
N GLU A 1 16.05 6.03 2.23
CA GLU A 1 15.67 4.61 2.10
C GLU A 1 14.53 4.47 1.10
N ALA A 2 13.34 5.07 1.34
CA ALA A 2 12.20 4.99 0.43
C ALA A 2 12.52 5.41 -1.01
N ALA A 3 13.22 6.54 -1.19
CA ALA A 3 13.61 7.02 -2.52
C ALA A 3 14.53 6.05 -3.27
N SER A 4 15.48 5.40 -2.57
CA SER A 4 16.34 4.38 -3.16
C SER A 4 15.54 3.14 -3.57
N ALA A 5 14.65 2.68 -2.69
CA ALA A 5 13.77 1.55 -2.97
C ALA A 5 12.83 1.83 -4.16
N PHE A 6 12.34 3.07 -4.27
CA PHE A 6 11.52 3.49 -5.42
C PHE A 6 12.31 3.49 -6.74
N GLN A 7 13.57 3.95 -6.71
CA GLN A 7 14.44 3.89 -7.89
C GLN A 7 14.72 2.44 -8.33
N GLU A 8 14.98 1.53 -7.36
CA GLU A 8 15.12 0.10 -7.63
C GLU A 8 13.85 -0.50 -8.24
N MET A 9 12.68 -0.14 -7.70
CA MET A 9 11.37 -0.56 -8.20
C MET A 9 11.14 -0.11 -9.64
N CYS A 10 11.40 1.17 -9.95
CA CYS A 10 11.29 1.70 -11.32
C CYS A 10 12.24 1.00 -12.29
N ALA A 11 13.49 0.76 -11.87
CA ALA A 11 14.48 0.10 -12.72
C ALA A 11 14.09 -1.35 -13.05
N ALA A 12 13.53 -2.08 -12.09
CA ALA A 12 13.03 -3.43 -12.31
C ALA A 12 11.82 -3.45 -13.25
N ALA A 13 10.87 -2.53 -13.03
CA ALA A 13 9.69 -2.40 -13.88
C ALA A 13 10.07 -2.15 -15.35
N VAL A 14 11.04 -1.28 -15.60
CA VAL A 14 11.57 -1.05 -16.96
C VAL A 14 12.12 -2.33 -17.57
N GLY A 15 12.80 -3.17 -16.79
CA GLY A 15 13.31 -4.47 -17.23
C GLY A 15 12.20 -5.43 -17.66
N ASP A 16 11.04 -5.32 -17.05
CA ASP A 16 9.85 -6.15 -17.31
C ASP A 16 8.87 -5.51 -18.32
N GLY A 17 9.21 -4.31 -18.86
CA GLY A 17 8.40 -3.61 -19.83
C GLY A 17 7.29 -2.73 -19.26
N ALA A 18 7.22 -2.56 -17.94
CA ALA A 18 6.32 -1.64 -17.28
C ALA A 18 7.02 -0.29 -17.01
N TYR A 19 6.34 0.82 -17.31
CA TYR A 19 6.94 2.15 -17.26
C TYR A 19 6.08 3.11 -16.46
N PHE A 20 6.61 3.60 -15.34
CA PHE A 20 5.98 4.60 -14.50
C PHE A 20 7.01 5.54 -13.86
N TYR A 21 6.52 6.64 -13.33
CA TYR A 21 7.35 7.63 -12.64
C TYR A 21 6.60 8.21 -11.45
N GLY A 22 7.35 8.77 -10.50
CA GLY A 22 6.77 9.48 -9.36
C GLY A 22 6.27 10.87 -9.76
N VAL A 23 5.02 11.14 -9.49
CA VAL A 23 4.36 12.44 -9.74
C VAL A 23 4.46 13.33 -8.51
N LEU A 24 4.28 12.74 -7.34
CA LEU A 24 4.29 13.43 -6.06
C LEU A 24 5.03 12.58 -5.04
N GLY A 25 6.07 13.14 -4.44
CA GLY A 25 6.83 12.53 -3.35
C GLY A 25 6.66 13.30 -2.06
N TYR A 26 7.77 13.77 -1.48
CA TYR A 26 7.74 14.58 -0.27
C TYR A 26 6.99 15.90 -0.48
N ARG A 27 6.18 16.27 0.51
CA ARG A 27 5.49 17.56 0.57
C ARG A 27 5.71 18.16 1.95
N SER A 28 6.07 19.45 1.99
CA SER A 28 6.23 20.17 3.25
C SER A 28 4.87 20.39 3.95
N TYR A 29 4.90 20.79 5.21
CA TYR A 29 3.70 21.15 5.96
C TYR A 29 2.92 22.27 5.26
N GLU A 30 3.62 23.32 4.85
CA GLU A 30 2.99 24.48 4.19
C GLU A 30 2.42 24.15 2.81
N ASP A 31 3.13 23.31 2.04
CA ASP A 31 2.63 22.86 0.74
C ASP A 31 1.41 21.94 0.91
N GLN A 32 1.40 21.07 1.94
CA GLN A 32 0.24 20.22 2.23
C GLN A 32 -0.97 21.04 2.62
N LYS A 33 -0.78 22.06 3.47
CA LYS A 33 -1.83 23.00 3.85
C LYS A 33 -2.42 23.69 2.65
N SER A 34 -1.57 24.28 1.81
CA SER A 34 -1.99 24.99 0.59
C SER A 34 -2.73 24.05 -0.38
N ALA A 35 -2.29 22.80 -0.51
CA ALA A 35 -2.94 21.79 -1.34
C ALA A 35 -4.34 21.46 -0.81
N TRP A 36 -4.47 21.21 0.50
CA TRP A 36 -5.76 20.91 1.12
C TRP A 36 -6.74 22.09 1.01
N GLU A 37 -6.28 23.30 1.33
CA GLU A 37 -7.09 24.53 1.21
C GLU A 37 -7.55 24.76 -0.23
N THR A 38 -6.71 24.47 -1.21
CA THR A 38 -7.06 24.58 -2.63
C THR A 38 -8.16 23.59 -3.00
N ILE A 39 -8.05 22.34 -2.58
CA ILE A 39 -9.08 21.31 -2.83
C ILE A 39 -10.39 21.72 -2.16
N ALA A 40 -10.35 22.17 -0.90
CA ALA A 40 -11.52 22.61 -0.16
C ALA A 40 -12.21 23.83 -0.81
N LEU A 41 -11.42 24.77 -1.33
CA LEU A 41 -11.93 25.96 -2.01
C LEU A 41 -12.71 25.61 -3.28
N TYR A 42 -12.20 24.67 -4.09
CA TYR A 42 -12.81 24.34 -5.38
C TYR A 42 -13.89 23.27 -5.31
N ASN A 43 -13.79 22.33 -4.35
CA ASN A 43 -14.67 21.16 -4.28
C ASN A 43 -15.49 21.09 -2.98
N GLY A 44 -15.21 21.94 -2.01
CA GLY A 44 -15.82 21.94 -0.69
C GLY A 44 -15.02 21.10 0.33
N GLU A 45 -15.20 21.43 1.62
CA GLU A 45 -14.45 20.80 2.73
C GLU A 45 -14.72 19.30 2.83
N SER A 46 -15.97 18.84 2.68
CA SER A 46 -16.30 17.43 2.75
C SER A 46 -15.60 16.60 1.66
N TYR A 47 -15.43 17.19 0.47
CA TYR A 47 -14.66 16.52 -0.59
C TYR A 47 -13.16 16.50 -0.23
N ALA A 48 -12.63 17.60 0.28
CA ALA A 48 -11.24 17.67 0.69
C ALA A 48 -10.91 16.66 1.80
N GLU A 49 -11.79 16.51 2.80
CA GLU A 49 -11.63 15.55 3.89
C GLU A 49 -11.59 14.09 3.40
N ALA A 50 -12.35 13.76 2.36
CA ALA A 50 -12.38 12.41 1.81
C ALA A 50 -11.20 12.11 0.85
N ASN A 51 -10.59 13.15 0.26
CA ASN A 51 -9.62 12.99 -0.84
C ASN A 51 -8.22 13.55 -0.54
N ALA A 52 -8.03 14.20 0.61
CA ALA A 52 -6.72 14.73 0.97
C ALA A 52 -6.54 14.83 2.49
N ALA A 53 -5.44 14.33 2.99
CA ALA A 53 -5.09 14.51 4.38
C ALA A 53 -4.73 15.98 4.67
N LYS A 54 -5.15 16.50 5.83
CA LYS A 54 -4.74 17.82 6.31
C LYS A 54 -3.24 17.85 6.59
N GLU A 55 -2.69 19.06 6.66
CA GLU A 55 -1.33 19.26 7.12
C GLU A 55 -1.09 18.62 8.49
N GLY A 56 0.04 17.97 8.66
CA GLY A 56 0.39 17.18 9.84
C GLY A 56 -0.10 15.73 9.81
N ALA A 57 -1.05 15.38 8.90
CA ALA A 57 -1.61 14.04 8.77
C ALA A 57 -1.25 13.34 7.44
N SER A 58 -0.70 14.08 6.47
CA SER A 58 -0.35 13.51 5.16
C SER A 58 0.90 12.64 5.23
N GLU A 59 0.84 11.45 4.65
CA GLU A 59 1.99 10.54 4.52
C GLU A 59 3.11 11.11 3.65
N HIS A 60 2.82 12.02 2.72
CA HIS A 60 3.82 12.74 1.93
C HIS A 60 4.78 13.57 2.79
N GLN A 61 4.32 14.05 3.93
CA GLN A 61 5.17 14.82 4.86
C GLN A 61 6.21 13.94 5.58
N SER A 62 6.03 12.63 5.59
CA SER A 62 7.00 11.68 6.12
C SER A 62 8.13 11.35 5.12
N GLY A 63 7.95 11.68 3.84
CA GLY A 63 8.84 11.27 2.76
C GLY A 63 8.78 9.78 2.45
N LEU A 64 7.73 9.09 2.91
CA LEU A 64 7.54 7.65 2.73
C LEU A 64 6.40 7.32 1.75
N ALA A 65 5.71 8.31 1.20
CA ALA A 65 4.66 8.12 0.21
C ALA A 65 5.06 8.69 -1.15
N VAL A 66 4.53 8.09 -2.20
CA VAL A 66 4.68 8.53 -3.59
C VAL A 66 3.41 8.24 -4.36
N ASN A 67 2.90 9.23 -5.12
CA ASN A 67 1.96 8.97 -6.20
C ASN A 67 2.73 8.73 -7.48
N ILE A 68 2.26 7.79 -8.29
CA ILE A 68 2.90 7.37 -9.53
C ILE A 68 1.94 7.50 -10.72
N ALA A 69 2.49 7.63 -11.91
CA ALA A 69 1.71 7.62 -13.15
C ALA A 69 2.39 6.76 -14.19
N SER A 70 1.61 6.15 -15.09
CA SER A 70 2.15 5.44 -16.23
C SER A 70 2.81 6.41 -17.21
N THR A 71 3.95 6.03 -17.76
CA THR A 71 4.71 6.87 -18.69
C THR A 71 4.09 6.92 -20.08
N TYR A 72 3.54 5.82 -20.57
CA TYR A 72 3.08 5.68 -21.95
C TYR A 72 1.57 5.49 -22.09
N GLU A 73 0.85 5.40 -20.99
CA GLU A 73 -0.58 5.10 -20.97
C GLU A 73 -1.39 6.19 -20.26
N SER A 74 -0.99 7.45 -20.45
CA SER A 74 -1.61 8.62 -19.80
C SER A 74 -3.07 8.87 -20.19
N GLU A 75 -3.53 8.26 -21.28
CA GLU A 75 -4.94 8.31 -21.74
C GLU A 75 -5.86 7.34 -20.98
N LYS A 76 -5.28 6.40 -20.21
CA LYS A 76 -6.02 5.39 -19.44
C LYS A 76 -6.14 5.82 -17.99
N GLU A 77 -7.16 5.31 -17.32
CA GLU A 77 -7.17 5.26 -15.86
C GLU A 77 -5.97 4.43 -15.39
N PHE A 78 -5.32 4.85 -14.29
CA PHE A 78 -4.10 4.18 -13.84
C PHE A 78 -4.31 2.67 -13.59
N THR A 79 -5.48 2.27 -13.10
CA THR A 79 -5.87 0.88 -12.87
C THR A 79 -5.90 0.01 -14.13
N ASP A 80 -6.00 0.62 -15.31
CA ASP A 80 -6.06 -0.07 -16.60
C ASP A 80 -4.69 -0.13 -17.29
N THR A 81 -3.62 0.32 -16.61
CA THR A 81 -2.27 0.36 -17.17
C THR A 81 -1.45 -0.88 -16.81
N GLU A 82 -0.48 -1.21 -17.67
CA GLU A 82 0.55 -2.23 -17.39
C GLU A 82 1.36 -1.86 -16.13
N ALA A 83 1.58 -0.57 -15.90
CA ALA A 83 2.26 -0.05 -14.71
C ALA A 83 1.54 -0.46 -13.41
N TYR A 84 0.21 -0.31 -13.36
CA TYR A 84 -0.57 -0.72 -12.19
C TYR A 84 -0.53 -2.23 -11.98
N GLN A 85 -0.70 -3.03 -13.04
CA GLN A 85 -0.65 -4.48 -12.92
C GLN A 85 0.71 -4.95 -12.40
N TRP A 86 1.79 -4.39 -12.93
CA TRP A 86 3.14 -4.69 -12.46
C TRP A 86 3.31 -4.30 -10.97
N CYS A 87 2.85 -3.12 -10.58
CA CYS A 87 2.95 -2.65 -9.19
C CYS A 87 2.18 -3.55 -8.22
N LYS A 88 0.98 -4.01 -8.59
CA LYS A 88 0.20 -4.96 -7.77
C LYS A 88 0.96 -6.24 -7.46
N GLU A 89 1.72 -6.73 -8.41
CA GLU A 89 2.46 -7.99 -8.28
C GLU A 89 3.82 -7.80 -7.58
N ASN A 90 4.46 -6.65 -7.77
CA ASN A 90 5.87 -6.49 -7.47
C ASN A 90 6.20 -5.46 -6.39
N ALA A 91 5.37 -4.43 -6.16
CA ALA A 91 5.70 -3.30 -5.28
C ALA A 91 6.09 -3.74 -3.86
N ALA A 92 5.45 -4.79 -3.33
CA ALA A 92 5.75 -5.32 -2.00
C ALA A 92 7.19 -5.84 -1.88
N SER A 93 7.78 -6.36 -2.96
CA SER A 93 9.17 -6.82 -2.99
C SER A 93 10.18 -5.67 -2.86
N TYR A 94 9.74 -4.45 -3.12
CA TYR A 94 10.51 -3.21 -2.95
C TYR A 94 10.14 -2.42 -1.69
N GLY A 95 9.22 -2.95 -0.89
CA GLY A 95 8.81 -2.35 0.38
C GLY A 95 7.65 -1.36 0.26
N PHE A 96 6.95 -1.34 -0.87
CA PHE A 96 5.79 -0.48 -1.11
C PHE A 96 4.47 -1.26 -1.05
N ILE A 97 3.44 -0.59 -0.57
CA ILE A 97 2.06 -1.06 -0.57
C ILE A 97 1.17 -0.04 -1.27
N GLU A 98 0.11 -0.51 -1.95
CA GLU A 98 -1.03 0.33 -2.34
C GLU A 98 -1.75 0.75 -1.04
N ARG A 99 -1.76 2.05 -0.76
CA ARG A 99 -2.17 2.54 0.56
C ARG A 99 -3.68 2.61 0.74
N TYR A 100 -4.39 3.00 -0.31
CA TYR A 100 -5.83 3.23 -0.30
C TYR A 100 -6.54 2.40 -1.37
N PRO A 101 -6.64 1.07 -1.18
CA PRO A 101 -7.23 0.17 -2.17
C PRO A 101 -8.74 0.36 -2.26
N SER A 102 -9.28 0.14 -3.46
CA SER A 102 -10.70 0.25 -3.75
C SER A 102 -11.54 -0.71 -2.91
N GLY A 103 -12.70 -0.23 -2.43
CA GLY A 103 -13.62 -0.98 -1.57
C GLY A 103 -13.21 -1.05 -0.11
N LYS A 104 -12.20 -0.27 0.29
CA LYS A 104 -11.69 -0.20 1.67
C LYS A 104 -11.80 1.20 2.30
N GLU A 105 -12.55 2.10 1.69
CA GLU A 105 -12.69 3.50 2.10
C GLU A 105 -13.21 3.64 3.53
N SER A 106 -14.10 2.73 3.96
CA SER A 106 -14.62 2.72 5.34
C SER A 106 -13.57 2.35 6.40
N ILE A 107 -12.46 1.73 5.98
CA ILE A 107 -11.36 1.33 6.85
C ILE A 107 -10.26 2.39 6.82
N THR A 108 -9.87 2.82 5.62
CA THR A 108 -8.79 3.78 5.42
C THR A 108 -9.19 5.22 5.74
N GLY A 109 -10.49 5.52 5.65
CA GLY A 109 -11.03 6.88 5.81
C GLY A 109 -10.85 7.79 4.60
N PHE A 110 -10.26 7.29 3.51
CA PHE A 110 -9.99 8.04 2.28
C PHE A 110 -10.59 7.34 1.07
N THR A 111 -10.90 8.12 0.04
CA THR A 111 -11.25 7.60 -1.28
C THR A 111 -10.10 6.74 -1.82
N ALA A 112 -10.42 5.73 -2.63
CA ALA A 112 -9.41 4.88 -3.25
C ALA A 112 -8.44 5.70 -4.11
N GLU A 113 -7.14 5.46 -3.90
CA GLU A 113 -6.05 6.08 -4.66
C GLU A 113 -5.10 4.97 -5.16
N PRO A 114 -5.38 4.35 -6.31
CA PRO A 114 -4.60 3.23 -6.82
C PRO A 114 -3.16 3.59 -7.20
N ASP A 115 -2.88 4.88 -7.38
CA ASP A 115 -1.57 5.45 -7.68
C ASP A 115 -0.76 5.85 -6.43
N HIS A 116 -1.37 5.81 -5.23
CA HIS A 116 -0.73 6.18 -3.98
C HIS A 116 -0.06 4.97 -3.31
N TYR A 117 1.27 4.98 -3.30
CA TYR A 117 2.09 3.93 -2.68
C TYR A 117 2.80 4.43 -1.43
N ARG A 118 2.76 3.60 -0.36
CA ARG A 118 3.45 3.85 0.89
C ARG A 118 4.61 2.89 1.06
N TYR A 119 5.81 3.43 1.37
CA TYR A 119 6.95 2.63 1.80
C TYR A 119 6.81 2.25 3.27
N VAL A 120 6.86 0.96 3.55
CA VAL A 120 6.77 0.36 4.90
C VAL A 120 7.92 -0.60 5.19
N GLY A 121 8.86 -0.76 4.24
CA GLY A 121 9.92 -1.76 4.28
C GLY A 121 9.48 -3.11 3.71
N LYS A 122 10.44 -3.89 3.21
CA LYS A 122 10.17 -5.12 2.44
C LYS A 122 9.40 -6.16 3.25
N ASP A 123 9.80 -6.40 4.49
CA ASP A 123 9.19 -7.45 5.32
C ASP A 123 7.71 -7.14 5.61
N ILE A 124 7.41 -5.88 5.99
CA ILE A 124 6.04 -5.45 6.27
C ILE A 124 5.22 -5.43 4.99
N ALA A 125 5.75 -4.90 3.89
CA ALA A 125 5.01 -4.82 2.62
C ALA A 125 4.61 -6.21 2.12
N GLN A 126 5.52 -7.19 2.16
CA GLN A 126 5.25 -8.57 1.78
C GLN A 126 4.23 -9.23 2.71
N ALA A 127 4.31 -8.97 4.01
CA ALA A 127 3.36 -9.50 4.97
C ALA A 127 1.95 -8.91 4.78
N VAL A 128 1.84 -7.60 4.52
CA VAL A 128 0.57 -6.94 4.18
C VAL A 128 -0.01 -7.55 2.89
N ALA A 129 0.79 -7.65 1.82
CA ALA A 129 0.34 -8.24 0.56
C ALA A 129 -0.13 -9.69 0.72
N ALA A 130 0.59 -10.50 1.49
CA ALA A 130 0.24 -11.90 1.75
C ALA A 130 -1.03 -12.05 2.62
N SER A 131 -1.32 -11.08 3.48
CA SER A 131 -2.48 -11.14 4.38
C SER A 131 -3.80 -10.78 3.71
N GLY A 132 -3.77 -10.02 2.61
CA GLY A 132 -4.96 -9.44 1.98
C GLY A 132 -5.65 -8.33 2.80
N LEU A 133 -5.01 -7.88 3.87
CA LEU A 133 -5.48 -6.78 4.72
C LEU A 133 -5.02 -5.43 4.16
N THR A 134 -5.73 -4.36 4.51
CA THR A 134 -5.19 -3.00 4.36
C THR A 134 -4.04 -2.79 5.35
N TYR A 135 -3.23 -1.77 5.11
CA TYR A 135 -2.17 -1.42 6.07
C TYR A 135 -2.74 -1.01 7.44
N ASP A 136 -3.91 -0.37 7.47
CA ASP A 136 -4.57 0.01 8.72
C ASP A 136 -5.01 -1.22 9.53
N GLU A 137 -5.63 -2.20 8.87
CA GLU A 137 -5.99 -3.47 9.50
C GLU A 137 -4.75 -4.23 9.99
N TYR A 138 -3.72 -4.31 9.14
CA TYR A 138 -2.47 -4.99 9.47
C TYR A 138 -1.75 -4.31 10.64
N TYR A 139 -1.68 -2.97 10.61
CA TYR A 139 -1.07 -2.19 11.69
C TYR A 139 -1.82 -2.41 13.02
N ALA A 140 -3.13 -2.33 13.00
CA ALA A 140 -3.95 -2.53 14.20
C ALA A 140 -3.79 -3.93 14.80
N LEU A 141 -3.67 -4.96 13.96
CA LEU A 141 -3.59 -6.35 14.43
C LEU A 141 -2.17 -6.79 14.84
N TYR A 142 -1.14 -6.27 14.17
CA TYR A 142 0.21 -6.85 14.29
C TYR A 142 1.31 -5.86 14.67
N LEU A 143 1.12 -4.57 14.42
CA LEU A 143 2.19 -3.56 14.61
C LEU A 143 1.88 -2.56 15.71
N ALA A 144 0.60 -2.31 16.02
CA ALA A 144 0.22 -1.35 17.04
C ALA A 144 0.79 -1.78 18.40
N PRO A 145 1.41 -0.86 19.17
CA PRO A 145 1.84 -1.17 20.53
C PRO A 145 0.59 -1.38 21.39
N TRP A 146 0.36 -2.61 21.82
CA TRP A 146 -0.69 -2.95 22.77
C TRP A 146 -0.30 -2.49 24.16
N ASN A 147 -0.54 -1.22 24.45
CA ASN A 147 -0.23 -0.62 25.77
C ASN A 147 -1.33 -0.87 26.80
N ASP A 148 -2.48 -1.40 26.39
CA ASP A 148 -3.60 -1.72 27.28
C ASP A 148 -3.83 -3.24 27.29
N GLU A 149 -3.73 -3.84 28.48
CA GLU A 149 -3.94 -5.29 28.69
C GLU A 149 -5.32 -5.72 28.21
N ALA A 150 -6.35 -4.83 28.27
CA ALA A 150 -7.70 -5.09 27.80
C ALA A 150 -7.83 -5.18 26.27
N LEU A 151 -6.85 -4.68 25.52
CA LEU A 151 -6.83 -4.68 24.04
C LEU A 151 -5.90 -5.74 23.48
N LYS A 152 -5.29 -6.58 24.31
CA LYS A 152 -4.46 -7.68 23.81
C LYS A 152 -5.29 -8.69 23.01
N PRO A 153 -4.75 -9.27 21.93
CA PRO A 153 -5.47 -10.28 21.11
C PRO A 153 -6.12 -11.39 21.94
N ASP A 154 -5.49 -11.80 23.02
CA ASP A 154 -5.99 -12.87 23.91
C ASP A 154 -7.24 -12.49 24.68
N SER A 155 -7.54 -11.18 24.86
CA SER A 155 -8.77 -10.73 25.50
C SER A 155 -9.95 -10.64 24.52
N ILE A 156 -9.69 -10.64 23.21
CA ILE A 156 -10.68 -10.58 22.13
C ILE A 156 -11.08 -11.99 21.65
N THR A 157 -10.28 -13.01 21.93
CA THR A 157 -10.42 -14.36 21.37
C THR A 157 -11.51 -15.23 21.98
N SER A 158 -12.40 -14.73 22.82
CA SER A 158 -13.56 -15.52 23.24
C SER A 158 -14.64 -15.66 22.16
N ASN A 159 -14.56 -14.95 21.02
CA ASN A 159 -15.63 -14.98 19.99
C ASN A 159 -15.20 -15.26 18.56
N HIS A 160 -13.92 -15.45 18.25
CA HIS A 160 -13.46 -15.89 16.94
C HIS A 160 -12.52 -17.08 17.04
N ALA A 161 -13.11 -18.25 17.20
CA ALA A 161 -12.42 -19.50 17.00
C ALA A 161 -12.06 -19.64 15.51
N SER A 162 -10.78 -19.89 15.26
CA SER A 162 -10.25 -20.49 14.03
C SER A 162 -9.89 -19.55 12.88
N ALA A 163 -8.77 -18.86 13.04
CA ALA A 163 -7.80 -18.71 11.96
C ALA A 163 -6.41 -18.74 12.57
N SER A 164 -5.86 -19.94 12.76
CA SER A 164 -4.48 -20.13 13.15
C SER A 164 -3.58 -19.84 11.93
N ALA A 165 -3.11 -18.62 11.79
CA ALA A 165 -1.96 -18.33 10.97
C ALA A 165 -0.70 -18.69 11.76
N SER A 166 -0.24 -19.91 11.65
CA SER A 166 1.11 -20.30 12.07
C SER A 166 2.12 -19.56 11.20
N PRO A 167 3.25 -19.09 11.74
CA PRO A 167 4.31 -18.53 10.93
C PRO A 167 4.81 -19.60 9.96
N ILE A 168 4.76 -19.29 8.66
CA ILE A 168 5.23 -20.19 7.61
C ILE A 168 6.74 -20.29 7.73
N SER A 169 7.18 -21.45 8.22
CA SER A 169 8.58 -21.88 8.13
C SER A 169 8.94 -22.02 6.65
N THR A 170 10.02 -21.37 6.22
CA THR A 170 10.57 -21.35 4.86
C THR A 170 11.09 -22.71 4.34
N ALA A 171 10.58 -23.83 4.83
CA ALA A 171 11.09 -25.17 4.53
C ALA A 171 10.15 -26.07 3.72
N GLN A 172 9.06 -25.59 3.10
CA GLN A 172 8.10 -26.49 2.43
C GLN A 172 7.61 -26.04 1.05
N ALA A 173 8.45 -25.36 0.30
CA ALA A 173 8.18 -25.00 -1.11
C ALA A 173 9.03 -25.80 -2.10
N ALA A 174 9.29 -27.09 -1.81
CA ALA A 174 9.99 -27.96 -2.75
C ALA A 174 9.40 -29.38 -2.68
N ALA A 175 8.24 -29.62 -3.30
CA ALA A 175 7.80 -30.92 -3.83
C ALA A 175 6.35 -30.87 -4.32
N ALA A 176 6.11 -30.52 -5.57
CA ALA A 176 5.01 -31.03 -6.39
C ALA A 176 5.21 -30.63 -7.86
N ALA A 177 6.09 -31.35 -8.55
CA ALA A 177 6.04 -31.44 -10.00
C ALA A 177 5.08 -32.58 -10.37
N PRO A 178 4.13 -32.43 -11.29
CA PRO A 178 3.34 -33.54 -11.78
C PRO A 178 4.16 -34.37 -12.77
N SER A 179 4.29 -35.65 -12.49
CA SER A 179 4.84 -36.65 -13.40
C SER A 179 3.92 -36.78 -14.61
N ALA A 180 4.43 -36.51 -15.80
CA ALA A 180 3.82 -36.91 -17.05
C ALA A 180 3.93 -38.44 -17.18
N SER A 181 2.81 -39.15 -17.27
CA SER A 181 2.76 -40.52 -17.70
C SER A 181 2.28 -40.57 -19.15
N SER A 182 3.18 -41.07 -19.97
CA SER A 182 2.92 -41.53 -21.34
C SER A 182 2.04 -42.78 -21.34
N GLY A 183 1.08 -42.80 -22.22
CA GLY A 183 0.27 -43.92 -22.63
C GLY A 183 -0.54 -43.56 -23.85
#